data_4ef6da100f75c9e9ca0c8165988cb4eb
#
_entry.id   4ef6da100f75c9e9ca0c8165988cb4eb
#
_cell.length_a   1.000
_cell.length_b   1.000
_cell.length_c   1.000
_cell.angle_alpha   90.00
_cell.angle_beta   90.00
_cell.angle_gamma   90.00
#
_symmetry.space_group_name_H-M   'P 1'
#
loop_
_entity.id
_entity.type
_entity.pdbx_description
1 polymer ?
#
loop_
_entity_poly.entity_id
_entity_poly.type
_entity_poly.pdbx_seq_one_letter_code
_entity_poly.pdbx_strand_id
1 'polypeptide(L)'
;MYRIRQADGQDDEIAETLADLHCLTFSKSAPIPEFDSGDWWLVFFGQVPVAFAGLIPSTLIPNAGYFCRVGVLEKHWGHALQLRLMRAIETRARRNGWCCVVSDTTDNIVSANNFIKAGYRLYQPPTPWGWPHTLYWRKSIRQKKCL
;
A
#
# COMPACT_ATOMS: atom_id res chain seq x y z
N MET A 1 20.30 3.45 -7.80
CA MET A 1 19.08 4.07 -8.33
C MET A 1 17.87 3.17 -8.12
N TYR A 2 16.78 3.74 -7.70
CA TYR A 2 15.56 2.98 -7.41
C TYR A 2 14.62 2.97 -8.60
N ARG A 3 14.05 1.81 -8.91
CA ARG A 3 13.05 1.64 -9.96
C ARG A 3 11.79 1.03 -9.36
N ILE A 4 10.64 1.64 -9.64
CA ILE A 4 9.35 1.11 -9.23
C ILE A 4 8.71 0.41 -10.42
N ARG A 5 8.27 -0.83 -10.20
CA ARG A 5 7.61 -1.65 -11.22
C ARG A 5 6.32 -2.24 -10.68
N GLN A 6 5.28 -2.18 -11.46
CA GLN A 6 4.10 -2.99 -11.14
C GLN A 6 4.47 -4.46 -11.32
N ALA A 7 4.09 -5.28 -10.36
CA ALA A 7 4.46 -6.68 -10.27
C ALA A 7 3.25 -7.55 -10.53
N ASP A 8 3.46 -8.63 -11.30
CA ASP A 8 2.42 -9.63 -11.53
C ASP A 8 2.47 -10.69 -10.43
N GLY A 9 1.58 -10.57 -9.44
CA GLY A 9 1.53 -11.51 -8.32
C GLY A 9 1.05 -12.91 -8.69
N GLN A 10 0.57 -13.13 -9.92
CA GLN A 10 0.23 -14.47 -10.42
C GLN A 10 1.48 -15.24 -10.88
N ASP A 11 2.58 -14.56 -11.12
CA ASP A 11 3.87 -15.18 -11.38
C ASP A 11 4.45 -15.70 -10.07
N ASP A 12 4.78 -16.98 -10.00
CA ASP A 12 5.21 -17.63 -8.76
C ASP A 12 6.51 -17.03 -8.21
N GLU A 13 7.47 -16.68 -9.05
CA GLU A 13 8.72 -16.07 -8.61
C GLU A 13 8.49 -14.67 -8.03
N ILE A 14 7.62 -13.90 -8.66
CA ILE A 14 7.25 -12.57 -8.17
C ILE A 14 6.50 -12.68 -6.85
N ALA A 15 5.55 -13.61 -6.75
CA ALA A 15 4.82 -13.85 -5.50
C ALA A 15 5.76 -14.25 -4.37
N GLU A 16 6.75 -15.08 -4.64
CA GLU A 16 7.77 -15.46 -3.66
C GLU A 16 8.60 -14.26 -3.21
N THR A 17 9.01 -13.40 -4.15
CA THR A 17 9.73 -12.17 -3.82
C THR A 17 8.90 -11.24 -2.93
N LEU A 18 7.63 -11.07 -3.26
CA LEU A 18 6.70 -10.27 -2.45
C LEU A 18 6.54 -10.86 -1.05
N ALA A 19 6.39 -12.18 -0.95
CA ALA A 19 6.28 -12.88 0.33
C ALA A 19 7.54 -12.71 1.18
N ASP A 20 8.72 -12.81 0.58
CA ASP A 20 9.99 -12.61 1.27
C ASP A 20 10.11 -11.20 1.82
N LEU A 21 9.77 -10.19 1.03
CA LEU A 21 9.78 -8.79 1.47
C LEU A 21 8.77 -8.55 2.59
N HIS A 22 7.58 -9.17 2.48
CA HIS A 22 6.58 -9.09 3.54
C HIS A 22 7.13 -9.66 4.85
N CYS A 23 7.76 -10.82 4.81
CA CYS A 23 8.34 -11.45 6.00
C CYS A 23 9.46 -10.63 6.62
N LEU A 24 10.24 -9.91 5.81
CA LEU A 24 11.34 -9.07 6.29
C LEU A 24 10.88 -7.73 6.86
N THR A 25 9.69 -7.25 6.50
CA THR A 25 9.22 -5.90 6.85
C THR A 25 8.03 -5.89 7.81
N PHE A 26 7.31 -7.00 7.94
CA PHE A 26 6.15 -7.12 8.83
C PHE A 26 6.45 -8.07 9.98
N SER A 27 5.68 -7.95 11.06
CA SER A 27 5.77 -8.88 12.18
C SER A 27 5.28 -10.28 11.77
N LYS A 28 5.74 -11.29 12.49
CA LYS A 28 5.33 -12.69 12.25
C LYS A 28 3.83 -12.92 12.41
N SER A 29 3.15 -12.04 13.18
CA SER A 29 1.71 -12.14 13.39
C SER A 29 0.90 -11.58 12.22
N ALA A 30 1.53 -10.83 11.30
CA ALA A 30 0.83 -10.30 10.14
C ALA A 30 0.65 -11.40 9.10
N PRO A 31 -0.60 -11.70 8.68
CA PRO A 31 -0.81 -12.73 7.67
C PRO A 31 -0.24 -12.31 6.33
N ILE A 32 0.37 -13.26 5.63
CA ILE A 32 0.90 -13.05 4.28
C ILE A 32 -0.28 -12.88 3.32
N PRO A 33 -0.33 -11.79 2.54
CA PRO A 33 -1.41 -11.60 1.57
C PRO A 33 -1.41 -12.64 0.45
N GLU A 34 -2.54 -12.76 -0.22
CA GLU A 34 -2.66 -13.51 -1.46
C GLU A 34 -2.28 -12.58 -2.62
N PHE A 35 -1.08 -12.77 -3.18
CA PHE A 35 -0.54 -11.87 -4.20
C PHE A 35 -1.11 -12.09 -5.60
N ASP A 36 -1.87 -13.16 -5.81
CA ASP A 36 -2.51 -13.47 -7.09
C ASP A 36 -3.73 -12.59 -7.39
N SER A 37 -4.17 -11.80 -6.42
CA SER A 37 -5.25 -10.82 -6.60
C SER A 37 -4.77 -9.43 -6.21
N GLY A 38 -5.41 -8.39 -6.76
CA GLY A 38 -5.04 -7.01 -6.51
C GLY A 38 -3.90 -6.53 -7.38
N ASP A 39 -3.43 -5.35 -7.08
CA ASP A 39 -2.32 -4.70 -7.79
C ASP A 39 -1.13 -4.58 -6.84
N TRP A 40 0.05 -5.01 -7.31
CA TRP A 40 1.25 -5.06 -6.49
C TRP A 40 2.40 -4.35 -7.17
N TRP A 41 3.35 -3.85 -6.39
CA TRP A 41 4.54 -3.15 -6.87
C TRP A 41 5.77 -3.65 -6.14
N LEU A 42 6.88 -3.65 -6.88
CA LEU A 42 8.21 -3.87 -6.34
C LEU A 42 9.07 -2.65 -6.61
N VAL A 43 9.94 -2.34 -5.67
CA VAL A 43 11.01 -1.36 -5.86
C VAL A 43 12.32 -2.11 -5.91
N PHE A 44 13.12 -1.82 -6.92
CA PHE A 44 14.44 -2.41 -7.10
C PHE A 44 15.52 -1.36 -6.90
N PHE A 45 16.55 -1.74 -6.18
CA PHE A 45 17.82 -1.01 -6.17
C PHE A 45 18.81 -1.82 -6.99
N GLY A 46 19.11 -1.36 -8.22
CA GLY A 46 19.77 -2.23 -9.19
C GLY A 46 18.89 -3.44 -9.51
N GLN A 47 19.39 -4.64 -9.25
CA GLN A 47 18.66 -5.88 -9.47
C GLN A 47 18.02 -6.44 -8.19
N VAL A 48 18.17 -5.75 -7.07
CA VAL A 48 17.74 -6.23 -5.76
C VAL A 48 16.38 -5.64 -5.39
N PRO A 49 15.35 -6.48 -5.11
CA PRO A 49 14.07 -5.98 -4.60
C PRO A 49 14.24 -5.49 -3.15
N VAL A 50 13.82 -4.26 -2.88
CA VAL A 50 14.05 -3.61 -1.57
C VAL A 50 12.79 -3.08 -0.92
N ALA A 51 11.67 -3.03 -1.64
CA ALA A 51 10.40 -2.56 -1.10
C ALA A 51 9.25 -3.10 -1.94
N PHE A 52 8.06 -3.09 -1.35
CA PHE A 52 6.85 -3.53 -2.04
C PHE A 52 5.63 -2.79 -1.51
N ALA A 53 4.55 -2.84 -2.28
CA ALA A 53 3.25 -2.32 -1.85
C ALA A 53 2.13 -3.05 -2.57
N GLY A 54 0.93 -2.98 -1.98
CA GLY A 54 -0.24 -3.61 -2.53
C GLY A 54 -1.49 -2.76 -2.42
N LEU A 55 -2.35 -2.89 -3.43
CA LEU A 55 -3.64 -2.21 -3.52
C LEU A 55 -4.69 -3.24 -3.95
N ILE A 56 -5.74 -3.37 -3.15
CA ILE A 56 -6.85 -4.28 -3.46
C ILE A 56 -8.17 -3.51 -3.43
N PRO A 57 -9.24 -4.02 -4.01
CA PRO A 57 -10.56 -3.41 -3.82
C PRO A 57 -10.91 -3.40 -2.34
N SER A 58 -11.47 -2.29 -1.85
CA SER A 58 -11.99 -2.25 -0.50
C SER A 58 -13.29 -3.05 -0.44
N THR A 59 -13.44 -3.91 0.57
CA THR A 59 -14.68 -4.66 0.80
C THR A 59 -15.64 -3.93 1.72
N LEU A 60 -15.17 -2.90 2.43
CA LEU A 60 -15.96 -2.18 3.43
C LEU A 60 -16.35 -0.79 2.99
N ILE A 61 -15.54 -0.14 2.16
CA ILE A 61 -15.80 1.20 1.66
C ILE A 61 -16.13 1.10 0.18
N PRO A 62 -17.33 1.52 -0.25
CA PRO A 62 -17.71 1.41 -1.66
C PRO A 62 -16.87 2.32 -2.55
N ASN A 63 -16.60 1.85 -3.76
CA ASN A 63 -15.89 2.58 -4.81
C ASN A 63 -14.51 3.08 -4.37
N ALA A 64 -13.82 2.26 -3.61
CA ALA A 64 -12.52 2.58 -3.00
C ALA A 64 -11.52 1.46 -3.18
N GLY A 65 -10.25 1.83 -3.26
CA GLY A 65 -9.13 0.92 -3.12
C GLY A 65 -8.65 0.88 -1.67
N TYR A 66 -8.17 -0.27 -1.25
CA TYR A 66 -7.52 -0.45 0.04
C TYR A 66 -6.02 -0.63 -0.18
N PHE A 67 -5.26 0.34 0.29
CA PHE A 67 -3.79 0.27 0.32
C PHE A 67 -3.44 -0.67 1.48
N CYS A 68 -3.26 -1.94 1.15
CA CYS A 68 -3.26 -3.01 2.16
C CYS A 68 -1.89 -3.31 2.74
N ARG A 69 -0.81 -3.03 2.00
CA ARG A 69 0.55 -3.33 2.45
C ARG A 69 1.54 -2.33 1.88
N VAL A 70 2.54 -1.99 2.67
CA VAL A 70 3.77 -1.34 2.22
C VAL A 70 4.89 -1.76 3.15
N GLY A 71 6.03 -2.13 2.57
CA GLY A 71 7.21 -2.47 3.35
C GLY A 71 8.46 -1.99 2.63
N VAL A 72 9.39 -1.43 3.38
CA VAL A 72 10.69 -0.97 2.88
C VAL A 72 11.76 -1.57 3.76
N LEU A 73 12.75 -2.23 3.17
CA LEU A 73 13.88 -2.77 3.92
C LEU A 73 14.60 -1.64 4.65
N GLU A 74 15.01 -1.89 5.89
CA GLU A 74 15.59 -0.86 6.77
C GLU A 74 16.77 -0.15 6.14
N LYS A 75 17.63 -0.87 5.43
CA LYS A 75 18.80 -0.29 4.73
C LYS A 75 18.42 0.77 3.70
N HIS A 76 17.18 0.79 3.26
CA HIS A 76 16.69 1.68 2.21
C HIS A 76 15.72 2.73 2.73
N TRP A 77 15.58 2.87 4.03
CA TRP A 77 14.80 3.94 4.65
C TRP A 77 15.43 5.31 4.34
N GLY A 78 14.62 6.35 4.38
CA GLY A 78 15.11 7.72 4.16
C GLY A 78 15.24 8.13 2.69
N HIS A 79 14.69 7.33 1.76
CA HIS A 79 14.71 7.62 0.32
C HIS A 79 13.32 7.89 -0.26
N ALA A 80 12.34 8.16 0.59
CA ALA A 80 10.95 8.46 0.20
C ALA A 80 10.30 7.36 -0.64
N LEU A 81 10.69 6.09 -0.46
CA LEU A 81 10.16 4.99 -1.26
C LEU A 81 8.67 4.75 -1.01
N GLN A 82 8.22 4.85 0.25
CA GLN A 82 6.79 4.73 0.56
C GLN A 82 5.98 5.81 -0.17
N LEU A 83 6.45 7.06 -0.17
CA LEU A 83 5.75 8.15 -0.86
C LEU A 83 5.69 7.92 -2.37
N ARG A 84 6.76 7.40 -2.96
CA ARG A 84 6.78 7.05 -4.39
C ARG A 84 5.80 5.92 -4.70
N LEU A 85 5.75 4.90 -3.85
CA LEU A 85 4.79 3.81 -3.98
C LEU A 85 3.35 4.32 -3.84
N MET A 86 3.10 5.23 -2.93
CA MET A 86 1.77 5.83 -2.76
C MET A 86 1.30 6.56 -4.02
N ARG A 87 2.20 7.24 -4.74
CA ARG A 87 1.87 7.87 -6.02
C ARG A 87 1.49 6.84 -7.08
N ALA A 88 2.23 5.73 -7.16
CA ALA A 88 1.92 4.65 -8.10
C ALA A 88 0.56 4.04 -7.78
N ILE A 89 0.26 3.83 -6.51
CA ILE A 89 -1.03 3.31 -6.04
C ILE A 89 -2.18 4.26 -6.42
N GLU A 90 -2.01 5.55 -6.24
CA GLU A 90 -3.05 6.54 -6.60
C GLU A 90 -3.30 6.57 -8.09
N THR A 91 -2.26 6.47 -8.90
CA THR A 91 -2.40 6.38 -10.35
C THR A 91 -3.22 5.15 -10.75
N ARG A 92 -2.94 4.01 -10.13
CA ARG A 92 -3.69 2.78 -10.39
C ARG A 92 -5.13 2.87 -9.92
N ALA A 93 -5.36 3.47 -8.75
CA ALA A 93 -6.71 3.67 -8.23
C ALA A 93 -7.57 4.50 -9.20
N ARG A 94 -6.99 5.53 -9.80
CA ARG A 94 -7.69 6.31 -10.84
C ARG A 94 -8.05 5.45 -12.04
N ARG A 95 -7.12 4.62 -12.51
CA ARG A 95 -7.36 3.72 -13.65
C ARG A 95 -8.43 2.68 -13.33
N ASN A 96 -8.49 2.22 -12.08
CA ASN A 96 -9.54 1.30 -11.64
C ASN A 96 -10.90 1.98 -11.49
N GLY A 97 -10.97 3.30 -11.62
CA GLY A 97 -12.20 4.07 -11.53
C GLY A 97 -12.67 4.30 -10.09
N TRP A 98 -11.82 4.12 -9.11
CA TRP A 98 -12.16 4.34 -7.70
C TRP A 98 -12.14 5.82 -7.35
N CYS A 99 -13.01 6.21 -6.41
CA CYS A 99 -13.14 7.60 -5.98
C CYS A 99 -12.23 7.95 -4.81
N CYS A 100 -11.72 6.95 -4.09
CA CYS A 100 -10.80 7.18 -2.99
C CYS A 100 -9.92 5.96 -2.73
N VAL A 101 -8.86 6.19 -1.97
CA VAL A 101 -8.00 5.14 -1.41
C VAL A 101 -8.08 5.26 0.11
N VAL A 102 -8.28 4.12 0.75
CA VAL A 102 -8.29 4.01 2.21
C VAL A 102 -7.15 3.14 2.68
N SER A 103 -6.73 3.33 3.90
CA SER A 103 -5.69 2.52 4.52
C SER A 103 -5.75 2.62 6.03
N ASP A 104 -4.81 1.98 6.69
CA ASP A 104 -4.69 2.01 8.14
C ASP A 104 -3.22 1.92 8.56
N THR A 105 -2.93 2.43 9.75
CA THR A 105 -1.63 2.26 10.40
C THR A 105 -1.85 1.92 11.86
N THR A 106 -1.03 1.01 12.38
CA THR A 106 -1.07 0.61 13.79
C THR A 106 0.35 0.64 14.33
N ASP A 107 0.58 1.47 15.35
CA ASP A 107 1.89 1.58 16.01
C ASP A 107 3.05 1.87 15.06
N ASN A 108 2.81 2.70 14.03
CA ASN A 108 3.82 3.03 13.02
C ASN A 108 3.79 4.52 12.70
N ILE A 109 4.54 5.29 13.50
CA ILE A 109 4.60 6.75 13.37
C ILE A 109 5.17 7.17 12.01
N VAL A 110 6.19 6.48 11.52
CA VAL A 110 6.82 6.81 10.23
C VAL A 110 5.83 6.67 9.10
N SER A 111 5.10 5.57 9.06
CA SER A 111 4.08 5.33 8.03
C SER A 111 2.93 6.34 8.16
N ALA A 112 2.46 6.61 9.37
CA ALA A 112 1.41 7.60 9.62
C ALA A 112 1.81 8.98 9.09
N ASN A 113 3.05 9.42 9.36
CA ASN A 113 3.55 10.69 8.84
C ASN A 113 3.63 10.70 7.32
N ASN A 114 3.96 9.58 6.70
CA ASN A 114 3.96 9.47 5.24
C ASN A 114 2.56 9.61 4.65
N PHE A 115 1.53 9.06 5.31
CA PHE A 115 0.15 9.28 4.89
C PHE A 115 -0.23 10.76 4.94
N ILE A 116 0.15 11.45 6.01
CA ILE A 116 -0.08 12.90 6.12
C ILE A 116 0.63 13.65 4.98
N LYS A 117 1.90 13.34 4.73
CA LYS A 117 2.68 13.98 3.65
C LYS A 117 2.07 13.72 2.27
N ALA A 118 1.51 12.56 2.06
CA ALA A 118 0.86 12.18 0.80
C ALA A 118 -0.52 12.80 0.62
N GLY A 119 -1.03 13.52 1.62
CA GLY A 119 -2.31 14.19 1.54
C GLY A 119 -3.50 13.36 2.02
N TYR A 120 -3.25 12.24 2.68
CA TYR A 120 -4.32 11.48 3.33
C TYR A 120 -4.80 12.20 4.58
N ARG A 121 -6.05 11.95 4.94
CA ARG A 121 -6.67 12.48 6.15
C ARG A 121 -7.10 11.35 7.06
N LEU A 122 -7.01 11.60 8.37
CA LEU A 122 -7.60 10.71 9.35
C LEU A 122 -9.12 10.73 9.23
N TYR A 123 -9.74 9.58 9.39
CA TYR A 123 -11.20 9.49 9.44
C TYR A 123 -11.61 8.30 10.29
N GLN A 124 -12.87 8.26 10.69
CA GLN A 124 -13.45 7.14 11.42
C GLN A 124 -14.35 6.36 10.46
N PRO A 125 -13.96 5.15 10.05
CA PRO A 125 -14.83 4.35 9.17
C PRO A 125 -16.09 3.90 9.90
N PRO A 126 -17.19 3.66 9.18
CA PRO A 126 -18.44 3.16 9.80
C PRO A 126 -18.24 1.86 10.57
N THR A 127 -17.38 0.98 10.05
CA THR A 127 -17.04 -0.30 10.71
C THR A 127 -15.52 -0.40 10.80
N PRO A 128 -14.93 -0.02 11.93
CA PRO A 128 -13.48 -0.15 12.13
C PRO A 128 -13.06 -1.63 12.05
N TRP A 129 -12.00 -1.88 11.27
CA TRP A 129 -11.54 -3.25 11.02
C TRP A 129 -10.23 -3.60 11.73
N GLY A 130 -9.55 -2.61 12.31
CA GLY A 130 -8.27 -2.81 12.98
C GLY A 130 -8.39 -2.92 14.49
N TRP A 131 -7.26 -2.72 15.16
CA TRP A 131 -7.21 -2.68 16.62
C TRP A 131 -7.87 -1.41 17.15
N PRO A 132 -8.19 -1.34 18.46
CA PRO A 132 -8.82 -0.12 19.03
C PRO A 132 -8.01 1.16 18.82
N HIS A 133 -6.68 1.05 18.70
CA HIS A 133 -5.78 2.19 18.53
C HIS A 133 -5.29 2.36 17.09
N THR A 134 -5.86 1.62 16.13
CA THR A 134 -5.53 1.77 14.71
C THR A 134 -6.01 3.14 14.20
N LEU A 135 -5.16 3.78 13.41
CA LEU A 135 -5.49 5.01 12.71
C LEU A 135 -5.97 4.68 11.29
N TYR A 136 -7.03 5.34 10.85
CA TYR A 136 -7.60 5.10 9.52
C TYR A 136 -7.40 6.32 8.64
N TRP A 137 -7.00 6.07 7.40
CA TRP A 137 -6.57 7.07 6.44
C TRP A 137 -7.45 7.02 5.20
N ARG A 138 -7.72 8.18 4.64
CA ARG A 138 -8.49 8.30 3.40
C ARG A 138 -7.96 9.45 2.56
N LYS A 139 -7.89 9.20 1.25
CA LYS A 139 -7.57 10.24 0.26
C LYS A 139 -8.55 10.14 -0.90
N SER A 140 -9.19 11.26 -1.24
CA SER A 140 -10.07 11.35 -2.40
C SER A 140 -9.24 11.36 -3.68
N ILE A 141 -9.64 10.53 -4.64
CA ILE A 141 -9.03 10.44 -5.97
C ILE A 141 -10.01 11.06 -6.95
N ARG A 142 -9.62 12.16 -7.60
CA ARG A 142 -10.52 12.86 -8.50
C ARG A 142 -10.83 12.04 -9.74
N GLN A 143 -12.12 11.79 -9.95
CA GLN A 143 -12.70 11.21 -11.14
C GLN A 143 -13.89 12.08 -11.55
N LYS A 144 -14.09 12.29 -12.85
CA LYS A 144 -15.27 13.06 -13.30
C LYS A 144 -16.57 12.47 -12.76
N LYS A 145 -16.71 11.16 -12.74
CA LYS A 145 -17.90 10.46 -12.25
C LYS A 145 -18.07 10.49 -10.73
N CYS A 146 -17.07 10.96 -10.00
CA CYS A 146 -17.10 11.02 -8.53
C CYS A 146 -17.44 12.41 -8.00
N LEU A 147 -17.67 13.35 -8.89
CA LEU A 147 -18.10 14.71 -8.52
C LEU A 147 -19.62 14.75 -8.35
#